data_ba5edcb89d550d3817efc3f739ef893e
#
_entry.id   ba5edcb89d550d3817efc3f739ef893e
#
_cell.length_a   1.000
_cell.length_b   1.000
_cell.length_c   1.000
_cell.angle_alpha   90.00
_cell.angle_beta   90.00
_cell.angle_gamma   90.00
#
_symmetry.space_group_name_H-M   'P 1'
#
loop_
_entity.id
_entity.type
_entity.pdbx_description
1 polymer ?
#
loop_
_entity_poly.entity_id
_entity_poly.type
_entity_poly.pdbx_seq_one_letter_code
_entity_poly.pdbx_strand_id
1 'polypeptide(L)'
;MLTGNELKSRAHMRRLRITEQVWKDYVQDLALHLLYRKYPDLVFRGGTCIWKVMNGDRFSEDIDFCYHEKIFMLDEYLIREFGLQGFTAMVRKKKQTDNLLYLKMEISAPTHSQPIPLLIEILVNDECAGVRKETVMYSPYPDIPPVSMKVPSLDEIATDKVLAILGRNKPRDVHDLYILLKQGAMVDMKKATGFNSRIFREKLLEKEKYWKGLEPLLVTALPSFRTEFRYIMSIVE
;
A
#
# COMPACT_ATOMS: atom_id res chain seq x y z
N MET A 1 11.78 14.27 15.08
CA MET A 1 11.58 12.80 15.12
C MET A 1 10.98 12.41 16.46
N LEU A 2 9.93 11.61 16.45
CA LEU A 2 9.23 11.14 17.65
C LEU A 2 9.99 10.01 18.34
N THR A 3 9.83 9.91 19.65
CA THR A 3 10.29 8.77 20.45
C THR A 3 9.39 7.55 20.23
N GLY A 4 9.88 6.34 20.56
CA GLY A 4 9.08 5.13 20.43
C GLY A 4 7.76 5.15 21.25
N ASN A 5 7.72 5.83 22.40
CA ASN A 5 6.51 5.97 23.20
C ASN A 5 5.50 6.94 22.56
N GLU A 6 5.97 8.04 22.00
CA GLU A 6 5.12 8.97 21.25
C GLU A 6 4.53 8.29 20.01
N LEU A 7 5.35 7.54 19.25
CA LEU A 7 4.87 6.77 18.10
C LEU A 7 3.79 5.77 18.50
N LYS A 8 3.98 4.99 19.56
CA LYS A 8 2.98 4.03 20.05
C LYS A 8 1.68 4.74 20.43
N SER A 9 1.76 5.86 21.15
CA SER A 9 0.59 6.64 21.52
C SER A 9 -0.19 7.14 20.31
N ARG A 10 0.48 7.58 19.25
CA ARG A 10 -0.16 8.07 18.02
C ARG A 10 -0.69 6.96 17.12
N ALA A 11 -0.01 5.82 17.08
CA ALA A 11 -0.40 4.67 16.28
C ALA A 11 -1.77 4.08 16.66
N HIS A 12 -2.28 4.35 17.86
CA HIS A 12 -3.64 3.98 18.27
C HIS A 12 -4.72 4.58 17.36
N MET A 13 -4.48 5.73 16.74
CA MET A 13 -5.40 6.33 15.77
C MET A 13 -5.61 5.43 14.54
N ARG A 14 -4.60 4.62 14.19
CA ARG A 14 -4.66 3.58 13.14
C ARG A 14 -4.84 2.17 13.72
N ARG A 15 -5.12 2.04 15.04
CA ARG A 15 -5.32 0.76 15.74
C ARG A 15 -4.11 -0.18 15.68
N LEU A 16 -2.91 0.32 15.36
CA LEU A 16 -1.69 -0.48 15.35
C LEU A 16 -1.23 -0.80 16.77
N ARG A 17 -0.85 -2.06 17.00
CA ARG A 17 -0.43 -2.57 18.30
C ARG A 17 0.97 -3.18 18.27
N ILE A 18 1.43 -3.63 17.11
CA ILE A 18 2.72 -4.30 16.91
C ILE A 18 3.78 -3.22 16.68
N THR A 19 4.82 -3.21 17.52
CA THR A 19 5.87 -2.17 17.51
C THR A 19 6.53 -2.01 16.15
N GLU A 20 6.82 -3.12 15.47
CA GLU A 20 7.43 -3.12 14.14
C GLU A 20 6.51 -2.47 13.10
N GLN A 21 5.21 -2.72 13.18
CA GLN A 21 4.22 -2.08 12.30
C GLN A 21 4.11 -0.58 12.57
N VAL A 22 4.19 -0.16 13.84
CA VAL A 22 4.16 1.27 14.23
C VAL A 22 5.34 2.01 13.62
N TRP A 23 6.56 1.49 13.77
CA TRP A 23 7.73 2.10 13.18
C TRP A 23 7.69 2.12 11.65
N LYS A 24 7.23 1.04 11.05
CA LYS A 24 7.10 0.95 9.59
C LYS A 24 6.04 1.92 9.06
N ASP A 25 4.90 2.06 9.75
CA ASP A 25 3.85 3.01 9.39
C ASP A 25 4.34 4.46 9.44
N TYR A 26 5.12 4.82 10.47
CA TYR A 26 5.75 6.13 10.60
C TYR A 26 6.75 6.40 9.47
N VAL A 27 7.64 5.45 9.19
CA VAL A 27 8.63 5.57 8.10
C VAL A 27 7.94 5.65 6.74
N GLN A 28 6.85 4.92 6.54
CA GLN A 28 6.04 5.02 5.31
C GLN A 28 5.40 6.39 5.15
N ASP A 29 4.82 6.97 6.21
CA ASP A 29 4.22 8.30 6.15
C ASP A 29 5.27 9.36 5.84
N LEU A 30 6.44 9.28 6.49
CA LEU A 30 7.57 10.17 6.20
C LEU A 30 8.05 10.01 4.74
N ALA A 31 8.19 8.76 4.27
CA ALA A 31 8.58 8.50 2.87
C ALA A 31 7.58 9.09 1.87
N LEU A 32 6.26 8.94 2.14
CA LEU A 32 5.21 9.54 1.32
C LEU A 32 5.34 11.07 1.29
N HIS A 33 5.54 11.70 2.45
CA HIS A 33 5.76 13.14 2.52
C HIS A 33 6.98 13.58 1.69
N LEU A 34 8.11 12.90 1.83
CA LEU A 34 9.32 13.21 1.08
C LEU A 34 9.15 13.01 -0.42
N LEU A 35 8.51 11.92 -0.83
CA LEU A 35 8.25 11.61 -2.24
C LEU A 35 7.36 12.66 -2.91
N TYR A 36 6.24 13.02 -2.28
CA TYR A 36 5.31 14.00 -2.86
C TYR A 36 5.85 15.44 -2.88
N ARG A 37 6.79 15.77 -2.02
CA ARG A 37 7.52 17.05 -2.12
C ARG A 37 8.33 17.17 -3.41
N LYS A 38 8.84 16.07 -3.95
CA LYS A 38 9.68 16.05 -5.15
C LYS A 38 8.92 15.61 -6.40
N TYR A 39 8.00 14.70 -6.25
CA TYR A 39 7.26 14.07 -7.33
C TYR A 39 5.73 14.15 -7.07
N PRO A 40 5.12 15.34 -7.23
CA PRO A 40 3.71 15.56 -6.90
C PRO A 40 2.74 14.76 -7.79
N ASP A 41 3.20 14.32 -8.95
CA ASP A 41 2.40 13.59 -9.93
C ASP A 41 2.46 12.06 -9.78
N LEU A 42 3.18 11.55 -8.78
CA LEU A 42 3.11 10.12 -8.42
C LEU A 42 1.67 9.73 -8.12
N VAL A 43 1.24 8.59 -8.64
CA VAL A 43 -0.07 8.02 -8.33
C VAL A 43 0.12 6.92 -7.29
N PHE A 44 -0.28 7.19 -6.05
CA PHE A 44 -0.18 6.25 -4.94
C PHE A 44 -1.24 5.16 -5.05
N ARG A 45 -0.85 3.91 -5.05
CA ARG A 45 -1.73 2.76 -5.28
C ARG A 45 -1.42 1.58 -4.34
N GLY A 46 -2.01 0.43 -4.62
CA GLY A 46 -1.72 -0.80 -3.89
C GLY A 46 -2.35 -0.89 -2.50
N GLY A 47 -1.88 -1.87 -1.72
CA GLY A 47 -2.45 -2.15 -0.40
C GLY A 47 -2.24 -1.03 0.61
N THR A 48 -1.13 -0.31 0.54
CA THR A 48 -0.83 0.79 1.46
C THR A 48 -1.67 2.03 1.15
N CYS A 49 -2.05 2.24 -0.12
CA CYS A 49 -3.03 3.26 -0.48
C CYS A 49 -4.41 2.93 0.11
N ILE A 50 -4.87 1.68 0.00
CA ILE A 50 -6.13 1.24 0.63
C ILE A 50 -6.08 1.47 2.15
N TRP A 51 -4.97 1.08 2.80
CA TRP A 51 -4.76 1.26 4.24
C TRP A 51 -4.81 2.73 4.68
N LYS A 52 -4.04 3.61 4.00
CA LYS A 52 -3.80 4.98 4.49
C LYS A 52 -4.86 5.99 4.05
N VAL A 53 -5.52 5.79 2.90
CA VAL A 53 -6.41 6.81 2.31
C VAL A 53 -7.77 6.28 1.82
N MET A 54 -7.99 4.97 1.83
CA MET A 54 -9.26 4.36 1.42
C MET A 54 -9.93 3.55 2.54
N ASN A 55 -9.67 3.91 3.79
CA ASN A 55 -10.27 3.29 4.98
C ASN A 55 -10.15 1.76 5.04
N GLY A 56 -9.04 1.20 4.54
CA GLY A 56 -8.72 -0.21 4.75
C GLY A 56 -8.49 -0.52 6.23
N ASP A 57 -8.69 -1.76 6.63
CA ASP A 57 -8.57 -2.21 8.02
C ASP A 57 -7.44 -3.25 8.22
N ARG A 58 -6.52 -3.33 7.25
CA ARG A 58 -5.29 -4.10 7.37
C ARG A 58 -4.05 -3.27 7.11
N PHE A 59 -3.04 -3.48 7.93
CA PHE A 59 -1.70 -2.95 7.70
C PHE A 59 -1.11 -3.47 6.38
N SER A 60 -0.41 -2.59 5.66
CA SER A 60 0.29 -2.94 4.42
C SER A 60 1.74 -2.49 4.48
N GLU A 61 2.63 -3.28 3.90
CA GLU A 61 4.07 -3.17 4.15
C GLU A 61 4.83 -2.39 3.08
N ASP A 62 4.39 -2.45 1.84
CA ASP A 62 5.08 -1.92 0.67
C ASP A 62 4.39 -0.63 0.20
N ILE A 63 5.14 0.30 -0.41
CA ILE A 63 4.60 1.52 -0.99
C ILE A 63 4.64 1.39 -2.50
N ASP A 64 3.47 1.35 -3.11
CA ASP A 64 3.33 1.15 -4.56
C ASP A 64 2.89 2.45 -5.24
N PHE A 65 3.51 2.76 -6.36
CA PHE A 65 3.16 3.90 -7.20
C PHE A 65 3.05 3.52 -8.67
N CYS A 66 2.39 4.40 -9.41
CA CYS A 66 2.46 4.48 -10.84
C CYS A 66 2.95 5.89 -11.21
N TYR A 67 3.81 5.99 -12.22
CA TYR A 67 4.32 7.27 -12.73
C TYR A 67 4.51 7.22 -14.23
N HIS A 68 4.35 8.35 -14.91
CA HIS A 68 4.46 8.40 -16.38
C HIS A 68 5.89 8.56 -16.89
N GLU A 69 6.84 8.85 -15.99
CA GLU A 69 8.24 9.07 -16.32
C GLU A 69 9.18 8.18 -15.50
N LYS A 70 10.37 7.94 -16.05
CA LYS A 70 11.44 7.28 -15.28
C LYS A 70 11.99 8.21 -14.20
N ILE A 71 12.15 7.68 -13.01
CA ILE A 71 12.77 8.40 -11.89
C ILE A 71 14.21 7.95 -11.73
N PHE A 72 15.12 8.91 -11.80
CA PHE A 72 16.54 8.67 -11.57
C PHE A 72 16.94 9.18 -10.20
N MET A 73 17.97 8.54 -9.59
CA MET A 73 18.60 8.93 -8.32
C MET A 73 17.61 9.05 -7.14
N LEU A 74 16.52 8.24 -7.16
CA LEU A 74 15.53 8.25 -6.09
C LEU A 74 16.15 7.83 -4.74
N ASP A 75 17.01 6.84 -4.77
CA ASP A 75 17.76 6.33 -3.62
C ASP A 75 18.64 7.40 -2.97
N GLU A 76 19.41 8.12 -3.76
CA GLU A 76 20.26 9.22 -3.26
C GLU A 76 19.44 10.35 -2.64
N TYR A 77 18.32 10.70 -3.32
CA TYR A 77 17.37 11.66 -2.78
C TYR A 77 16.84 11.23 -1.43
N LEU A 78 16.34 10.00 -1.30
CA LEU A 78 15.77 9.50 -0.06
C LEU A 78 16.82 9.35 1.05
N ILE A 79 18.03 8.89 0.74
CA ILE A 79 19.13 8.82 1.72
C ILE A 79 19.39 10.21 2.32
N ARG A 80 19.50 11.23 1.47
CA ARG A 80 19.72 12.61 1.92
C ARG A 80 18.56 13.12 2.77
N GLU A 81 17.32 12.97 2.29
CA GLU A 81 16.15 13.52 2.96
C GLU A 81 15.87 12.82 4.31
N PHE A 82 16.02 11.51 4.38
CA PHE A 82 15.94 10.78 5.65
C PHE A 82 17.04 11.22 6.61
N GLY A 83 18.25 11.46 6.10
CA GLY A 83 19.36 12.01 6.88
C GLY A 83 19.03 13.37 7.51
N LEU A 84 18.40 14.27 6.76
CA LEU A 84 17.94 15.58 7.27
C LEU A 84 16.84 15.45 8.36
N GLN A 85 16.13 14.34 8.38
CA GLN A 85 15.13 14.02 9.43
C GLN A 85 15.76 13.27 10.63
N GLY A 86 17.07 13.05 10.64
CA GLY A 86 17.78 12.37 11.73
C GLY A 86 17.77 10.83 11.64
N PHE A 87 17.46 10.26 10.48
CA PHE A 87 17.55 8.83 10.22
C PHE A 87 18.80 8.49 9.42
N THR A 88 19.28 7.26 9.56
CA THR A 88 20.26 6.70 8.62
C THR A 88 19.52 5.79 7.65
N ALA A 89 19.66 6.03 6.35
CA ALA A 89 19.03 5.24 5.30
C ALA A 89 20.08 4.51 4.46
N MET A 90 19.86 3.22 4.17
CA MET A 90 20.74 2.38 3.39
C MET A 90 19.94 1.62 2.32
N VAL A 91 20.45 1.60 1.09
CA VAL A 91 19.89 0.77 0.01
C VAL A 91 20.34 -0.67 0.18
N ARG A 92 19.38 -1.60 0.22
CA ARG A 92 19.62 -3.04 0.24
C ARG A 92 19.48 -3.69 -1.13
N LYS A 93 18.56 -3.17 -1.93
CA LYS A 93 18.34 -3.65 -3.29
C LYS A 93 17.71 -2.55 -4.14
N LYS A 94 18.26 -2.37 -5.33
CA LYS A 94 17.69 -1.51 -6.37
C LYS A 94 17.63 -2.30 -7.67
N LYS A 95 16.48 -2.25 -8.34
CA LYS A 95 16.30 -2.75 -9.70
C LYS A 95 15.55 -1.69 -10.48
N GLN A 96 16.08 -1.33 -11.63
CA GLN A 96 15.42 -0.38 -12.52
C GLN A 96 15.40 -0.97 -13.93
N THR A 97 14.22 -1.01 -14.51
CA THR A 97 13.95 -1.41 -15.91
C THR A 97 13.23 -0.27 -16.60
N ASP A 98 12.83 -0.49 -17.85
CA ASP A 98 12.04 0.51 -18.57
C ASP A 98 10.69 0.79 -17.89
N ASN A 99 10.08 -0.23 -17.29
CA ASN A 99 8.71 -0.15 -16.75
C ASN A 99 8.61 -0.29 -15.23
N LEU A 100 9.75 -0.42 -14.50
CA LEU A 100 9.72 -0.65 -13.07
C LEU A 100 10.95 -0.07 -12.39
N LEU A 101 10.73 0.70 -11.32
CA LEU A 101 11.72 0.99 -10.29
C LEU A 101 11.34 0.25 -9.00
N TYR A 102 12.19 -0.67 -8.57
CA TYR A 102 12.10 -1.38 -7.29
C TYR A 102 13.23 -0.91 -6.38
N LEU A 103 12.90 -0.40 -5.20
CA LEU A 103 13.86 0.08 -4.23
C LEU A 103 13.54 -0.49 -2.83
N LYS A 104 14.44 -1.29 -2.30
CA LYS A 104 14.40 -1.77 -0.92
C LYS A 104 15.47 -1.06 -0.11
N MET A 105 15.04 -0.37 0.96
CA MET A 105 15.89 0.34 1.89
C MET A 105 15.73 -0.19 3.31
N GLU A 106 16.71 0.08 4.13
CA GLU A 106 16.65 -0.03 5.59
C GLU A 106 16.85 1.36 6.18
N ILE A 107 15.93 1.73 7.06
CA ILE A 107 15.91 3.03 7.75
C ILE A 107 16.17 2.78 9.22
N SER A 108 17.26 3.34 9.74
CA SER A 108 17.63 3.24 11.14
C SER A 108 17.31 4.53 11.88
N ALA A 109 16.57 4.42 12.98
CA ALA A 109 16.26 5.53 13.88
C ALA A 109 17.15 5.44 15.12
N PRO A 110 17.67 6.56 15.67
CA PRO A 110 18.51 6.53 16.89
C PRO A 110 17.82 5.91 18.11
N THR A 111 16.49 5.95 18.15
CA THR A 111 15.67 5.46 19.26
C THR A 111 15.06 4.08 19.01
N HIS A 112 15.46 3.40 17.93
CA HIS A 112 14.98 2.05 17.58
C HIS A 112 16.14 1.14 17.23
N SER A 113 16.25 -0.01 17.90
CA SER A 113 17.41 -0.90 17.78
C SER A 113 17.48 -1.69 16.47
N GLN A 114 16.35 -1.88 15.79
CA GLN A 114 16.26 -2.67 14.57
C GLN A 114 16.07 -1.77 13.34
N PRO A 115 16.74 -2.04 12.21
CA PRO A 115 16.48 -1.34 10.97
C PRO A 115 15.04 -1.59 10.50
N ILE A 116 14.39 -0.55 10.03
CA ILE A 116 13.01 -0.56 9.54
C ILE A 116 13.04 -0.76 8.03
N PRO A 117 12.51 -1.87 7.48
CA PRO A 117 12.50 -2.09 6.05
C PRO A 117 11.47 -1.17 5.38
N LEU A 118 11.91 -0.47 4.33
CA LEU A 118 11.09 0.34 3.44
C LEU A 118 11.22 -0.20 2.03
N LEU A 119 10.11 -0.60 1.43
CA LEU A 119 10.04 -1.06 0.06
C LEU A 119 9.17 -0.12 -0.76
N ILE A 120 9.70 0.35 -1.87
CA ILE A 120 9.05 1.26 -2.82
C ILE A 120 9.07 0.59 -4.20
N GLU A 121 7.91 0.46 -4.80
CA GLU A 121 7.74 0.05 -6.19
C GLU A 121 7.08 1.15 -6.99
N ILE A 122 7.67 1.51 -8.14
CA ILE A 122 7.11 2.51 -9.05
C ILE A 122 7.00 1.87 -10.43
N LEU A 123 5.78 1.62 -10.86
CA LEU A 123 5.50 1.22 -12.24
C LEU A 123 5.58 2.45 -13.13
N VAL A 124 6.36 2.35 -14.22
CA VAL A 124 6.45 3.40 -15.24
C VAL A 124 5.51 3.04 -16.37
N ASN A 125 4.46 3.86 -16.56
CA ASN A 125 3.45 3.65 -17.59
C ASN A 125 2.78 4.98 -17.96
N ASP A 126 2.64 5.27 -19.24
CA ASP A 126 2.01 6.47 -19.78
C ASP A 126 0.55 6.64 -19.33
N GLU A 127 -0.16 5.53 -19.10
CA GLU A 127 -1.53 5.55 -18.56
C GLU A 127 -1.63 6.22 -17.19
N CYS A 128 -0.51 6.33 -16.46
CA CYS A 128 -0.46 7.00 -15.16
C CYS A 128 -0.62 8.52 -15.26
N ALA A 129 -0.43 9.12 -16.45
CA ALA A 129 -0.63 10.56 -16.70
C ALA A 129 -2.11 10.99 -16.74
N GLY A 130 -3.07 10.04 -16.79
CA GLY A 130 -4.50 10.32 -16.85
C GLY A 130 -5.03 11.09 -15.64
N VAL A 131 -6.28 11.54 -15.74
CA VAL A 131 -6.98 12.23 -14.63
C VAL A 131 -7.06 11.31 -13.42
N ARG A 132 -6.56 11.77 -12.27
CA ARG A 132 -6.53 11.05 -11.01
C ARG A 132 -7.27 11.84 -9.94
N LYS A 133 -7.83 11.12 -8.99
CA LYS A 133 -8.45 11.74 -7.82
C LYS A 133 -7.35 12.32 -6.93
N GLU A 134 -7.49 13.60 -6.57
CA GLU A 134 -6.67 14.20 -5.53
C GLU A 134 -7.27 13.92 -4.16
N THR A 135 -6.43 13.59 -3.21
CA THR A 135 -6.80 13.37 -1.80
C THR A 135 -5.70 13.88 -0.88
N VAL A 136 -6.03 14.06 0.39
CA VAL A 136 -5.05 14.46 1.41
C VAL A 136 -4.92 13.34 2.42
N MET A 137 -3.72 12.85 2.61
CA MET A 137 -3.38 11.94 3.69
C MET A 137 -3.01 12.74 4.93
N TYR A 138 -3.69 12.48 6.03
CA TYR A 138 -3.36 12.98 7.35
C TYR A 138 -2.60 11.91 8.14
N SER A 139 -1.34 12.20 8.44
CA SER A 139 -0.54 11.33 9.31
C SER A 139 -1.00 11.49 10.76
N PRO A 140 -1.07 10.42 11.57
CA PRO A 140 -1.29 10.54 13.00
C PRO A 140 -0.05 11.12 13.73
N TYR A 141 1.09 11.19 13.04
CA TYR A 141 2.36 11.65 13.57
C TYR A 141 2.51 13.16 13.33
N PRO A 142 2.57 13.99 14.41
CA PRO A 142 2.47 15.45 14.28
C PRO A 142 3.68 16.12 13.62
N ASP A 143 4.80 15.42 13.49
CA ASP A 143 6.00 15.88 12.79
C ASP A 143 5.96 15.60 11.27
N ILE A 144 4.88 14.99 10.77
CA ILE A 144 4.66 14.75 9.34
C ILE A 144 3.47 15.60 8.88
N PRO A 145 3.69 16.62 8.05
CA PRO A 145 2.62 17.46 7.51
C PRO A 145 1.62 16.65 6.65
N PRO A 146 0.37 17.15 6.50
CA PRO A 146 -0.57 16.59 5.53
C PRO A 146 0.04 16.50 4.13
N VAL A 147 -0.25 15.42 3.42
CA VAL A 147 0.29 15.14 2.08
C VAL A 147 -0.84 15.13 1.06
N SER A 148 -0.84 16.11 0.14
CA SER A 148 -1.69 16.04 -1.03
C SER A 148 -1.12 15.02 -2.00
N MET A 149 -1.97 14.11 -2.49
CA MET A 149 -1.54 13.00 -3.33
C MET A 149 -2.58 12.62 -4.38
N LYS A 150 -2.11 12.07 -5.50
CA LYS A 150 -2.95 11.49 -6.53
C LYS A 150 -3.16 10.01 -6.27
N VAL A 151 -4.40 9.55 -6.38
CA VAL A 151 -4.78 8.14 -6.19
C VAL A 151 -5.70 7.68 -7.32
N PRO A 152 -5.73 6.39 -7.65
CA PRO A 152 -6.72 5.82 -8.57
C PRO A 152 -8.12 5.91 -7.96
N SER A 153 -9.15 5.71 -8.79
CA SER A 153 -10.51 5.50 -8.30
C SER A 153 -10.65 4.19 -7.52
N LEU A 154 -11.70 4.06 -6.72
CA LEU A 154 -12.02 2.80 -6.04
C LEU A 154 -12.20 1.65 -7.04
N ASP A 155 -12.83 1.93 -8.19
CA ASP A 155 -13.10 0.96 -9.25
C ASP A 155 -11.81 0.44 -9.89
N GLU A 156 -10.85 1.35 -10.13
CA GLU A 156 -9.55 0.99 -10.70
C GLU A 156 -8.77 0.09 -9.74
N ILE A 157 -8.69 0.44 -8.44
CA ILE A 157 -8.01 -0.42 -7.45
C ILE A 157 -8.75 -1.75 -7.25
N ALA A 158 -10.10 -1.75 -7.27
CA ALA A 158 -10.86 -3.00 -7.17
C ALA A 158 -10.58 -3.92 -8.37
N THR A 159 -10.50 -3.36 -9.58
CA THR A 159 -10.12 -4.10 -10.79
C THR A 159 -8.70 -4.66 -10.68
N ASP A 160 -7.74 -3.87 -10.18
CA ASP A 160 -6.38 -4.36 -9.90
C ASP A 160 -6.38 -5.53 -8.91
N LYS A 161 -7.25 -5.52 -7.90
CA LYS A 161 -7.36 -6.62 -6.93
C LYS A 161 -7.93 -7.90 -7.56
N VAL A 162 -8.87 -7.78 -8.50
CA VAL A 162 -9.33 -8.94 -9.30
C VAL A 162 -8.18 -9.54 -10.09
N LEU A 163 -7.39 -8.73 -10.79
CA LEU A 163 -6.22 -9.19 -11.53
C LEU A 163 -5.17 -9.84 -10.59
N ALA A 164 -4.95 -9.26 -9.41
CA ALA A 164 -4.04 -9.81 -8.41
C ALA A 164 -4.51 -11.18 -7.88
N ILE A 165 -5.82 -11.38 -7.66
CA ILE A 165 -6.41 -12.66 -7.25
C ILE A 165 -6.20 -13.73 -8.32
N LEU A 166 -6.34 -13.36 -9.59
CA LEU A 166 -6.09 -14.27 -10.72
C LEU A 166 -4.62 -14.65 -10.84
N GLY A 167 -3.71 -13.71 -10.61
CA GLY A 167 -2.27 -13.86 -10.89
C GLY A 167 -1.43 -14.40 -9.73
N ARG A 168 -1.89 -14.28 -8.46
CA ARG A 168 -1.07 -14.66 -7.28
C ARG A 168 -1.91 -15.20 -6.12
N ASN A 169 -1.24 -15.93 -5.20
CA ASN A 169 -1.89 -16.57 -4.05
C ASN A 169 -1.71 -15.76 -2.75
N LYS A 170 -2.32 -14.56 -2.67
CA LYS A 170 -2.28 -13.71 -1.47
C LYS A 170 -3.69 -13.46 -0.95
N PRO A 171 -4.06 -13.93 0.27
CA PRO A 171 -5.41 -13.73 0.84
C PRO A 171 -5.74 -12.25 1.05
N ARG A 172 -4.75 -11.41 1.26
CA ARG A 172 -4.92 -9.96 1.41
C ARG A 172 -5.60 -9.29 0.22
N ASP A 173 -5.43 -9.83 -1.02
CA ASP A 173 -6.08 -9.25 -2.19
C ASP A 173 -7.59 -9.51 -2.19
N VAL A 174 -8.04 -10.62 -1.62
CA VAL A 174 -9.48 -10.94 -1.42
C VAL A 174 -10.09 -9.96 -0.42
N HIS A 175 -9.43 -9.79 0.72
CA HIS A 175 -9.90 -8.88 1.75
C HIS A 175 -9.93 -7.42 1.26
N ASP A 176 -8.88 -6.97 0.57
CA ASP A 176 -8.85 -5.64 -0.04
C ASP A 176 -10.01 -5.44 -1.02
N LEU A 177 -10.26 -6.43 -1.89
CA LEU A 177 -11.38 -6.37 -2.83
C LEU A 177 -12.72 -6.28 -2.09
N TYR A 178 -12.94 -7.10 -1.06
CA TYR A 178 -14.14 -7.05 -0.25
C TYR A 178 -14.37 -5.66 0.35
N ILE A 179 -13.33 -5.06 0.97
CA ILE A 179 -13.43 -3.72 1.56
C ILE A 179 -13.79 -2.66 0.51
N LEU A 180 -13.17 -2.72 -0.67
CA LEU A 180 -13.45 -1.77 -1.75
C LEU A 180 -14.88 -1.91 -2.30
N LEU A 181 -15.35 -3.15 -2.52
CA LEU A 181 -16.73 -3.42 -2.95
C LEU A 181 -17.76 -2.96 -1.91
N LYS A 182 -17.46 -3.13 -0.61
CA LYS A 182 -18.29 -2.60 0.49
C LYS A 182 -18.38 -1.07 0.49
N GLN A 183 -17.39 -0.40 -0.05
CA GLN A 183 -17.36 1.06 -0.23
C GLN A 183 -18.03 1.52 -1.54
N GLY A 184 -18.62 0.58 -2.30
CA GLY A 184 -19.34 0.87 -3.54
C GLY A 184 -18.46 0.84 -4.80
N ALA A 185 -17.24 0.28 -4.74
CA ALA A 185 -16.43 0.08 -5.93
C ALA A 185 -17.12 -0.84 -6.93
N MET A 186 -16.97 -0.53 -8.21
CA MET A 186 -17.37 -1.37 -9.33
C MET A 186 -16.13 -1.94 -10.03
N VAL A 187 -16.19 -3.22 -10.37
CA VAL A 187 -15.08 -3.86 -11.10
C VAL A 187 -15.28 -3.70 -12.59
N ASP A 188 -14.27 -3.16 -13.29
CA ASP A 188 -14.27 -3.11 -14.75
C ASP A 188 -13.83 -4.46 -15.33
N MET A 189 -14.82 -5.32 -15.59
CA MET A 189 -14.58 -6.67 -16.11
C MET A 189 -13.99 -6.67 -17.53
N LYS A 190 -14.11 -5.57 -18.29
CA LYS A 190 -13.50 -5.45 -19.62
C LYS A 190 -11.99 -5.24 -19.53
N LYS A 191 -11.52 -4.54 -18.50
CA LYS A 191 -10.08 -4.38 -18.21
C LYS A 191 -9.46 -5.64 -17.63
N ALA A 192 -10.25 -6.49 -16.98
CA ALA A 192 -9.81 -7.81 -16.55
C ALA A 192 -9.75 -8.76 -17.76
N THR A 193 -8.79 -8.51 -18.70
CA THR A 193 -8.61 -9.31 -19.91
C THR A 193 -8.51 -10.80 -19.59
N GLY A 194 -9.36 -11.61 -20.22
CA GLY A 194 -9.44 -13.06 -19.96
C GLY A 194 -10.22 -13.41 -18.70
N PHE A 195 -11.00 -12.47 -18.12
CA PHE A 195 -11.88 -12.78 -17.01
C PHE A 195 -12.87 -13.89 -17.38
N ASN A 196 -12.89 -14.89 -16.52
CA ASN A 196 -13.87 -15.97 -16.54
C ASN A 196 -14.35 -16.18 -15.11
N SER A 197 -15.64 -16.03 -14.87
CA SER A 197 -16.24 -16.09 -13.53
C SER A 197 -15.95 -17.43 -12.83
N ARG A 198 -15.95 -18.54 -13.58
CA ARG A 198 -15.60 -19.86 -13.04
C ARG A 198 -14.13 -19.91 -12.59
N ILE A 199 -13.21 -19.46 -13.44
CA ILE A 199 -11.77 -19.41 -13.10
C ILE A 199 -11.54 -18.50 -11.91
N PHE A 200 -12.16 -17.31 -11.90
CA PHE A 200 -12.06 -16.38 -10.78
C PHE A 200 -12.56 -17.00 -9.47
N ARG A 201 -13.70 -17.68 -9.51
CA ARG A 201 -14.27 -18.40 -8.35
C ARG A 201 -13.28 -19.46 -7.82
N GLU A 202 -12.70 -20.27 -8.70
CA GLU A 202 -11.72 -21.30 -8.34
C GLU A 202 -10.48 -20.65 -7.70
N LYS A 203 -9.94 -19.59 -8.33
CA LYS A 203 -8.81 -18.83 -7.80
C LYS A 203 -9.10 -18.17 -6.47
N LEU A 204 -10.30 -17.66 -6.28
CA LEU A 204 -10.75 -17.07 -5.01
C LEU A 204 -10.76 -18.13 -3.90
N LEU A 205 -11.35 -19.32 -4.16
CA LEU A 205 -11.40 -20.44 -3.20
C LEU A 205 -10.00 -20.95 -2.80
N GLU A 206 -9.03 -20.94 -3.71
CA GLU A 206 -7.65 -21.31 -3.38
C GLU A 206 -7.05 -20.49 -2.23
N LYS A 207 -7.54 -19.27 -1.99
CA LYS A 207 -7.03 -18.37 -0.94
C LYS A 207 -7.48 -18.77 0.47
N GLU A 208 -8.56 -19.57 0.60
CA GLU A 208 -9.08 -20.00 1.91
C GLU A 208 -8.01 -20.68 2.76
N LYS A 209 -7.17 -21.54 2.14
CA LYS A 209 -6.07 -22.23 2.84
C LYS A 209 -5.03 -21.31 3.47
N TYR A 210 -4.90 -20.09 2.97
CA TYR A 210 -3.93 -19.10 3.46
C TYR A 210 -4.58 -18.01 4.35
N TRP A 211 -5.91 -18.10 4.58
CA TRP A 211 -6.70 -17.03 5.20
C TRP A 211 -6.19 -16.60 6.58
N LYS A 212 -5.78 -17.57 7.41
CA LYS A 212 -5.21 -17.28 8.73
C LYS A 212 -3.95 -16.41 8.69
N GLY A 213 -3.21 -16.45 7.60
CA GLY A 213 -2.03 -15.59 7.39
C GLY A 213 -2.36 -14.09 7.26
N LEU A 214 -3.63 -13.74 7.15
CA LEU A 214 -4.07 -12.35 7.14
C LEU A 214 -4.14 -11.75 8.56
N GLU A 215 -4.36 -12.57 9.58
CA GLU A 215 -4.61 -12.14 10.96
C GLU A 215 -3.57 -11.15 11.51
N PRO A 216 -2.25 -11.34 11.33
CA PRO A 216 -1.24 -10.41 11.84
C PRO A 216 -1.28 -9.02 11.19
N LEU A 217 -1.91 -8.91 10.04
CA LEU A 217 -2.01 -7.65 9.29
C LEU A 217 -3.27 -6.86 9.66
N LEU A 218 -4.30 -7.51 10.19
CA LEU A 218 -5.58 -6.88 10.49
C LEU A 218 -5.50 -6.04 11.77
N VAL A 219 -6.13 -4.88 11.74
CA VAL A 219 -6.35 -4.06 12.94
C VAL A 219 -7.72 -4.35 13.59
N THR A 220 -8.47 -5.24 12.98
CA THR A 220 -9.76 -5.80 13.42
C THR A 220 -9.63 -7.31 13.63
N ALA A 221 -10.69 -7.98 14.06
CA ALA A 221 -10.71 -9.43 14.11
C ALA A 221 -10.69 -10.06 12.71
N LEU A 222 -10.09 -11.24 12.58
CA LEU A 222 -10.07 -11.96 11.29
C LEU A 222 -11.51 -12.30 10.84
N PRO A 223 -11.96 -11.78 9.70
CA PRO A 223 -13.30 -12.05 9.19
C PRO A 223 -13.42 -13.48 8.66
N SER A 224 -14.65 -13.97 8.52
CA SER A 224 -14.89 -15.24 7.87
C SER A 224 -14.60 -15.16 6.38
N PHE A 225 -13.73 -16.01 5.87
CA PHE A 225 -13.48 -16.14 4.42
C PHE A 225 -14.76 -16.34 3.64
N ARG A 226 -15.65 -17.23 4.12
CA ARG A 226 -16.93 -17.54 3.44
C ARG A 226 -17.86 -16.35 3.33
N THR A 227 -17.83 -15.43 4.31
CA THR A 227 -18.62 -14.19 4.26
C THR A 227 -18.13 -13.29 3.14
N GLU A 228 -16.82 -13.05 3.08
CA GLU A 228 -16.24 -12.21 2.03
C GLU A 228 -16.35 -12.83 0.65
N PHE A 229 -16.10 -14.14 0.55
CA PHE A 229 -16.28 -14.90 -0.69
C PHE A 229 -17.70 -14.74 -1.25
N ARG A 230 -18.74 -14.98 -0.44
CA ARG A 230 -20.13 -14.85 -0.89
C ARG A 230 -20.46 -13.44 -1.35
N TYR A 231 -19.99 -12.44 -0.62
CA TYR A 231 -20.24 -11.04 -0.97
C TYR A 231 -19.57 -10.67 -2.30
N ILE A 232 -18.29 -11.04 -2.49
CA ILE A 232 -17.57 -10.77 -3.73
C ILE A 232 -18.29 -11.44 -4.91
N MET A 233 -18.65 -12.73 -4.78
CA MET A 233 -19.32 -13.46 -5.86
C MET A 233 -20.68 -12.86 -6.20
N SER A 234 -21.45 -12.35 -5.24
CA SER A 234 -22.75 -11.71 -5.51
C SER A 234 -22.68 -10.39 -6.29
N ILE A 235 -21.48 -9.81 -6.42
CA ILE A 235 -21.28 -8.57 -7.19
C ILE A 235 -20.59 -8.85 -8.53
N VAL A 236 -19.75 -9.86 -8.60
CA VAL A 236 -18.87 -10.14 -9.74
C VAL A 236 -19.52 -11.16 -10.72
N GLU A 237 -20.48 -11.98 -10.29
CA GLU A 237 -21.33 -12.82 -11.14
C GLU A 237 -22.45 -12.02 -11.79
#